data_29a66966baf8629502040ee99895052a
#
_entry.id   29a66966baf8629502040ee99895052a
#
_cell.length_a   1.000
_cell.length_b   1.000
_cell.length_c   1.000
_cell.angle_alpha   90.00
_cell.angle_beta   90.00
_cell.angle_gamma   90.00
#
_symmetry.space_group_name_H-M   'P 1'
#
loop_
_entity.id
_entity.type
_entity.pdbx_description
1 polymer ?
#
loop_
_entity_poly.entity_id
_entity_poly.type
_entity_poly.pdbx_seq_one_letter_code
_entity_poly.pdbx_strand_id
1 'polypeptide(L)'
;MSKKNNPQVEEVSEFDFDEMLESVGDTHRMAAYHFTQAAKHHMLAASAHDALDFDTCDFHAFRAYRHQINAIQNAEIAVMDFPDPEMDDDFEE
;
A
#
# COMPACT_ATOMS: atom_id res chain seq x y z
N MET A 1 4.76 4.95 -32.36
CA MET A 1 4.97 4.87 -32.11
C MET A 1 5.30 4.42 -31.83
N SER A 2 5.44 3.96 -31.75
CA SER A 2 5.72 3.56 -31.44
C SER A 2 6.28 3.38 -30.98
N LYS A 3 6.49 3.55 -30.86
CA LYS A 3 7.16 3.34 -30.34
C LYS A 3 7.20 2.84 -29.52
N LYS A 4 6.94 2.49 -29.12
CA LYS A 4 6.95 1.96 -28.31
C LYS A 4 6.83 0.76 -28.25
N ASN A 5 6.67 0.21 -28.60
CA ASN A 5 6.43 -0.84 -28.67
C ASN A 5 7.24 -1.84 -28.83
N ASN A 6 7.49 -2.26 -29.13
CA ASN A 6 8.02 -3.31 -29.47
C ASN A 6 9.42 -3.43 -29.42
N PRO A 7 10.05 -2.80 -29.99
CA PRO A 7 11.44 -2.90 -30.05
C PRO A 7 12.09 -2.88 -28.75
N GLN A 8 11.46 -2.44 -27.83
CA GLN A 8 12.06 -2.35 -26.57
C GLN A 8 12.38 -3.68 -26.02
N VAL A 9 12.10 -4.72 -26.72
CA VAL A 9 12.35 -6.01 -26.20
C VAL A 9 13.77 -6.20 -25.75
N GLU A 10 14.69 -5.69 -26.49
CA GLU A 10 16.05 -5.90 -26.12
C GLU A 10 16.39 -5.25 -24.86
N GLU A 11 15.76 -4.13 -24.60
CA GLU A 11 16.10 -3.39 -23.44
C GLU A 11 15.28 -3.80 -22.26
N VAL A 12 14.46 -4.79 -22.49
CA VAL A 12 13.52 -5.14 -21.48
C VAL A 12 14.15 -5.45 -20.15
N SER A 13 15.25 -6.17 -20.12
CA SER A 13 15.77 -6.59 -18.84
C SER A 13 16.16 -5.39 -17.99
N GLU A 14 16.95 -4.47 -18.51
CA GLU A 14 17.32 -3.32 -17.72
C GLU A 14 16.12 -2.46 -17.43
N PHE A 15 15.29 -2.29 -18.45
CA PHE A 15 14.13 -1.47 -18.28
C PHE A 15 13.21 -2.05 -17.23
N ASP A 16 13.06 -3.35 -17.23
CA ASP A 16 12.22 -4.01 -16.26
C ASP A 16 12.74 -3.83 -14.86
N PHE A 17 14.05 -3.88 -14.68
CA PHE A 17 14.61 -3.72 -13.37
C PHE A 17 14.30 -2.33 -12.82
N ASP A 18 14.49 -1.31 -13.63
CA ASP A 18 14.18 0.05 -13.20
C ASP A 18 12.71 0.21 -12.90
N GLU A 19 11.88 -0.33 -13.75
CA GLU A 19 10.46 -0.26 -13.52
C GLU A 19 10.05 -0.97 -12.26
N MET A 20 10.70 -2.09 -11.99
CA MET A 20 10.38 -2.83 -10.79
C MET A 20 10.71 -2.00 -9.56
N LEU A 21 11.85 -1.32 -9.58
CA LEU A 21 12.21 -0.49 -8.45
C LEU A 21 11.22 0.64 -8.25
N GLU A 22 10.80 1.27 -9.34
CA GLU A 22 9.80 2.32 -9.25
C GLU A 22 8.48 1.77 -8.76
N SER A 23 8.13 0.62 -9.25
CA SER A 23 6.87 0.01 -8.88
C SER A 23 6.81 -0.30 -7.40
N VAL A 24 7.91 -0.78 -6.83
CA VAL A 24 7.97 -1.04 -5.41
C VAL A 24 7.82 0.27 -4.64
N GLY A 25 8.52 1.32 -5.10
CA GLY A 25 8.38 2.61 -4.47
C GLY A 25 6.96 3.13 -4.52
N ASP A 26 6.31 2.97 -5.67
CA ASP A 26 4.93 3.41 -5.81
C ASP A 26 4.02 2.62 -4.89
N THR A 27 4.26 1.33 -4.75
CA THR A 27 3.42 0.51 -3.89
C THR A 27 3.57 0.93 -2.44
N HIS A 28 4.80 1.27 -2.04
CA HIS A 28 5.01 1.80 -0.69
C HIS A 28 4.28 3.13 -0.50
N ARG A 29 4.31 3.98 -1.51
CA ARG A 29 3.62 5.27 -1.41
C ARG A 29 2.12 5.07 -1.32
N MET A 30 1.59 4.09 -2.04
CA MET A 30 0.16 3.81 -1.95
C MET A 30 -0.19 3.26 -0.57
N ALA A 31 0.68 2.43 -0.01
CA ALA A 31 0.45 1.94 1.34
C ALA A 31 0.42 3.11 2.31
N ALA A 32 1.37 4.02 2.20
CA ALA A 32 1.42 5.18 3.08
C ALA A 32 0.17 6.03 2.93
N TYR A 33 -0.27 6.25 1.71
CA TYR A 33 -1.47 7.03 1.47
C TYR A 33 -2.67 6.41 2.17
N HIS A 34 -2.85 5.10 1.99
CA HIS A 34 -4.02 4.47 2.58
C HIS A 34 -3.93 4.37 4.10
N PHE A 35 -2.72 4.18 4.65
CA PHE A 35 -2.59 4.22 6.10
C PHE A 35 -2.94 5.60 6.64
N THR A 36 -2.53 6.64 5.92
CA THR A 36 -2.85 8.00 6.33
C THR A 36 -4.35 8.24 6.28
N GLN A 37 -5.00 7.77 5.21
CA GLN A 37 -6.44 7.92 5.10
C GLN A 37 -7.16 7.14 6.19
N ALA A 38 -6.67 5.95 6.51
CA ALA A 38 -7.26 5.16 7.58
C ALA A 38 -7.19 5.90 8.89
N ALA A 39 -6.03 6.48 9.20
CA ALA A 39 -5.87 7.23 10.43
C ALA A 39 -6.83 8.40 10.49
N LYS A 40 -6.96 9.10 9.36
CA LYS A 40 -7.84 10.26 9.30
C LYS A 40 -9.29 9.87 9.57
N HIS A 41 -9.73 8.80 8.93
CA HIS A 41 -11.13 8.38 9.12
C HIS A 41 -11.36 7.81 10.51
N HIS A 42 -10.36 7.18 11.11
CA HIS A 42 -10.52 6.74 12.48
C HIS A 42 -10.72 7.94 13.41
N MET A 43 -9.98 9.01 13.18
CA MET A 43 -10.16 10.19 14.00
C MET A 43 -11.52 10.83 13.81
N LEU A 44 -12.01 10.83 12.57
CA LEU A 44 -13.33 11.36 12.31
C LEU A 44 -14.40 10.49 12.94
N ALA A 45 -14.19 9.19 12.94
CA ALA A 45 -15.13 8.27 13.61
C ALA A 45 -15.17 8.55 15.10
N ALA A 46 -13.99 8.75 15.70
CA ALA A 46 -13.95 9.03 17.14
C ALA A 46 -14.69 10.32 17.47
N SER A 47 -14.47 11.35 16.66
CA SER A 47 -15.14 12.62 16.89
C SER A 47 -16.65 12.49 16.77
N ALA A 48 -17.09 11.75 15.77
CA ALA A 48 -18.52 11.55 15.56
C ALA A 48 -19.12 10.78 16.74
N HIS A 49 -18.40 9.76 17.20
CA HIS A 49 -18.88 8.98 18.34
C HIS A 49 -19.00 9.87 19.57
N ASP A 50 -18.02 10.71 19.79
CA ASP A 50 -18.05 11.61 20.95
C ASP A 50 -19.22 12.57 20.87
N ALA A 51 -19.63 12.89 19.65
CA ALA A 51 -20.77 13.77 19.44
C ALA A 51 -22.09 12.99 19.41
N LEU A 52 -22.04 11.69 19.66
CA LEU A 52 -23.21 10.82 19.65
C LEU A 52 -23.84 10.74 18.26
N ASP A 53 -23.05 10.99 17.23
CA ASP A 53 -23.49 10.86 15.85
C ASP A 53 -23.04 9.50 15.36
N PHE A 54 -23.80 8.48 15.68
CA PHE A 54 -23.34 7.12 15.46
C PHE A 54 -23.35 6.72 13.99
N ASP A 55 -24.25 7.29 13.21
CA ASP A 55 -24.26 6.99 11.79
C ASP A 55 -23.00 7.50 11.11
N THR A 56 -22.60 8.70 11.44
CA THR A 56 -21.39 9.25 10.87
C THR A 56 -20.16 8.50 11.38
N CYS A 57 -20.21 8.09 12.64
CA CYS A 57 -19.14 7.29 13.20
C CYS A 57 -18.97 6.00 12.38
N ASP A 58 -20.07 5.31 12.14
CA ASP A 58 -20.03 4.06 11.40
C ASP A 58 -19.52 4.26 9.98
N PHE A 59 -19.94 5.36 9.35
CA PHE A 59 -19.49 5.65 8.01
C PHE A 59 -17.98 5.78 7.97
N HIS A 60 -17.42 6.55 8.87
CA HIS A 60 -15.97 6.76 8.87
C HIS A 60 -15.22 5.52 9.34
N ALA A 61 -15.79 4.77 10.26
CA ALA A 61 -15.16 3.53 10.70
C ALA A 61 -15.04 2.57 9.52
N PHE A 62 -16.08 2.48 8.69
CA PHE A 62 -16.02 1.60 7.54
C PHE A 62 -14.98 2.09 6.53
N ARG A 63 -14.92 3.40 6.31
CA ARG A 63 -13.93 3.94 5.39
C ARG A 63 -12.52 3.70 5.91
N ALA A 64 -12.32 3.87 7.21
CA ALA A 64 -11.01 3.61 7.79
C ALA A 64 -10.60 2.16 7.58
N TYR A 65 -11.54 1.26 7.79
CA TYR A 65 -11.26 -0.15 7.63
C TYR A 65 -10.89 -0.47 6.18
N ARG A 66 -11.62 0.09 5.22
CA ARG A 66 -11.33 -0.18 3.82
C ARG A 66 -9.95 0.35 3.43
N HIS A 67 -9.59 1.53 3.90
CA HIS A 67 -8.27 2.04 3.62
C HIS A 67 -7.20 1.19 4.28
N GLN A 68 -7.47 0.70 5.47
CA GLN A 68 -6.52 -0.13 6.17
C GLN A 68 -6.23 -1.41 5.39
N ILE A 69 -7.27 -2.03 4.85
CA ILE A 69 -7.09 -3.24 4.05
C ILE A 69 -6.26 -2.93 2.81
N ASN A 70 -6.57 -1.82 2.14
CA ASN A 70 -5.82 -1.45 0.96
C ASN A 70 -4.37 -1.17 1.29
N ALA A 71 -4.12 -0.53 2.43
CA ALA A 71 -2.76 -0.24 2.84
C ALA A 71 -1.97 -1.53 3.07
N ILE A 72 -2.61 -2.46 3.76
CA ILE A 72 -1.96 -3.72 4.07
C ILE A 72 -1.65 -4.50 2.80
N GLN A 73 -2.60 -4.52 1.86
CA GLN A 73 -2.37 -5.22 0.60
C GLN A 73 -1.21 -4.60 -0.17
N ASN A 74 -1.14 -3.29 -0.21
CA ASN A 74 -0.04 -2.63 -0.89
C ASN A 74 1.28 -2.90 -0.19
N ALA A 75 1.27 -2.91 1.13
CA ALA A 75 2.49 -3.19 1.88
C ALA A 75 2.97 -4.60 1.60
N GLU A 76 2.04 -5.55 1.52
CA GLU A 76 2.40 -6.92 1.23
C GLU A 76 2.98 -7.05 -0.16
N ILE A 77 2.37 -6.39 -1.13
CA ILE A 77 2.88 -6.43 -2.49
C ILE A 77 4.28 -5.85 -2.54
N ALA A 78 4.50 -4.78 -1.80
CA ALA A 78 5.77 -4.09 -1.86
C ALA A 78 6.93 -4.97 -1.40
N VAL A 79 6.66 -5.93 -0.53
CA VAL A 79 7.74 -6.76 0.00
C VAL A 79 7.68 -8.20 -0.44
N MET A 80 6.73 -8.54 -1.29
CA MET A 80 6.49 -9.96 -1.54
C MET A 80 7.62 -10.62 -2.30
N ASP A 81 8.36 -9.86 -3.07
CA ASP A 81 9.44 -10.44 -3.86
C ASP A 81 10.78 -10.37 -3.17
N PHE A 82 10.83 -9.89 -1.95
CA PHE A 82 12.08 -9.73 -1.25
C PHE A 82 12.11 -10.63 -0.03
N PRO A 83 13.26 -11.22 0.24
CA PRO A 83 13.34 -12.04 1.44
C PRO A 83 13.22 -11.18 2.68
N ASP A 84 12.63 -11.76 3.69
CA ASP A 84 12.48 -11.06 4.96
C ASP A 84 13.70 -11.36 5.81
N PRO A 85 14.58 -10.40 5.98
CA PRO A 85 15.81 -10.67 6.72
C PRO A 85 15.54 -11.10 8.14
N GLU A 86 14.45 -10.68 8.71
CA GLU A 86 14.18 -11.05 10.07
C GLU A 86 13.66 -12.46 10.22
N MET A 87 13.11 -12.97 9.15
CA MET A 87 12.70 -14.32 9.18
C MET A 87 13.84 -15.25 9.43
N ASP A 88 14.97 -14.95 8.82
CA ASP A 88 16.15 -15.77 9.02
C ASP A 88 16.56 -15.75 10.48
N ASP A 89 16.51 -14.59 11.07
CA ASP A 89 16.86 -14.48 12.47
C ASP A 89 15.96 -15.32 13.32
N ASP A 90 14.69 -15.29 13.00
CA ASP A 90 13.75 -16.06 13.77
C ASP A 90 14.07 -17.52 13.74
N PHE A 91 14.48 -17.97 12.60
CA PHE A 91 14.80 -19.35 12.48
C PHE A 91 15.97 -19.72 13.33
N GLU A 92 16.88 -18.81 13.45
CA GLU A 92 18.06 -19.12 14.22
C GLU A 92 17.72 -19.37 15.64
N GLU A 93 16.66 -18.80 16.07
CA GLU A 93 16.30 -18.99 17.44
C GLU A 93 15.87 -20.38 17.69
#